data_69a2fc195c38c86722bafbbcaefd5f55
#
_entry.id   69a2fc195c38c86722bafbbcaefd5f55
#
_cell.length_a   1.000
_cell.length_b   1.000
_cell.length_c   1.000
_cell.angle_alpha   90.00
_cell.angle_beta   90.00
_cell.angle_gamma   90.00
#
_symmetry.space_group_name_H-M   'P 1'
#
loop_
_entity.id
_entity.type
_entity.pdbx_description
1 polymer ?
#
loop_
_entity_poly.entity_id
_entity_poly.type
_entity_poly.pdbx_seq_one_letter_code
_entity_poly.pdbx_strand_id
1 'polypeptide(L)'
;MKILILCTGNSCRSQMAHGFLQSFDPSLEVFSAGTHPAEKVNPMAVEVMQEAGIDISHHIPTNVSEYINESWDYVITVCDHARETCPVFQGNVKKQLHIGFDDPSESQGTDEWIKSEFIRVRKEIKNAFFTFYLTEIKKLHIPTCTCQQSNH
;
A
#
# COMPACT_ATOMS: atom_id res chain seq x y z
N MET A 1 16.80 1.12 -1.12
CA MET A 1 15.74 1.77 -1.91
C MET A 1 14.64 2.21 -0.95
N LYS A 2 14.21 3.46 -1.07
CA LYS A 2 13.20 4.05 -0.18
C LYS A 2 11.86 4.17 -0.89
N ILE A 3 10.82 3.65 -0.28
CA ILE A 3 9.47 3.61 -0.86
C ILE A 3 8.47 4.14 0.15
N LEU A 4 7.66 5.11 -0.27
CA LEU A 4 6.59 5.67 0.57
C LEU A 4 5.23 5.32 -0.03
N ILE A 5 4.36 4.76 0.79
CA ILE A 5 3.01 4.38 0.39
C ILE A 5 2.02 5.33 1.06
N LEU A 6 1.17 5.98 0.27
CA LEU A 6 0.26 7.00 0.75
C LEU A 6 -1.21 6.58 0.64
N CYS A 7 -1.95 6.86 1.69
CA CYS A 7 -3.40 6.71 1.74
C CYS A 7 -3.96 7.95 2.45
N THR A 8 -5.25 8.00 2.70
CA THR A 8 -5.82 9.12 3.46
C THR A 8 -5.54 8.96 4.94
N GLY A 9 -6.04 7.89 5.55
CA GLY A 9 -5.95 7.69 7.00
C GLY A 9 -4.72 6.95 7.48
N ASN A 10 -3.98 6.33 6.57
CA ASN A 10 -2.82 5.48 6.93
C ASN A 10 -3.19 4.45 8.00
N SER A 11 -4.41 3.93 7.91
CA SER A 11 -4.92 2.99 8.92
C SER A 11 -5.25 1.62 8.36
N CYS A 12 -5.39 1.48 7.05
CA CYS A 12 -5.84 0.23 6.44
C CYS A 12 -5.04 -0.11 5.19
N ARG A 13 -5.40 0.45 4.02
CA ARG A 13 -4.80 0.06 2.74
C ARG A 13 -3.29 0.26 2.68
N SER A 14 -2.81 1.43 3.07
CA SER A 14 -1.37 1.72 3.03
C SER A 14 -0.60 0.91 4.06
N GLN A 15 -1.22 0.60 5.20
CA GLN A 15 -0.55 -0.21 6.22
C GLN A 15 -0.43 -1.67 5.76
N MET A 16 -1.46 -2.20 5.11
CA MET A 16 -1.38 -3.55 4.57
C MET A 16 -0.33 -3.64 3.45
N ALA A 17 -0.32 -2.65 2.56
CA ALA A 17 0.68 -2.61 1.49
C ALA A 17 2.10 -2.50 2.06
N HIS A 18 2.28 -1.66 3.07
CA HIS A 18 3.54 -1.50 3.78
C HIS A 18 4.02 -2.85 4.33
N GLY A 19 3.12 -3.56 5.02
CA GLY A 19 3.46 -4.86 5.60
C GLY A 19 3.88 -5.87 4.55
N PHE A 20 3.14 -5.98 3.45
CA PHE A 20 3.47 -6.93 2.40
C PHE A 20 4.80 -6.59 1.73
N LEU A 21 4.97 -5.34 1.30
CA LEU A 21 6.17 -4.97 0.55
C LEU A 21 7.43 -5.16 1.39
N GLN A 22 7.39 -4.76 2.67
CA GLN A 22 8.53 -4.97 3.55
C GLN A 22 8.81 -6.46 3.76
N SER A 23 7.76 -7.29 3.79
CA SER A 23 7.94 -8.74 3.96
C SER A 23 8.54 -9.41 2.72
N PHE A 24 8.30 -8.85 1.53
CA PHE A 24 8.88 -9.40 0.30
C PHE A 24 10.39 -9.22 0.26
N ASP A 25 10.89 -8.11 0.84
CA ASP A 25 12.31 -7.81 0.78
C ASP A 25 12.71 -6.94 1.98
N PRO A 26 13.30 -7.56 3.02
CA PRO A 26 13.70 -6.79 4.21
C PRO A 26 14.77 -5.72 3.95
N SER A 27 15.44 -5.76 2.79
CA SER A 27 16.44 -4.75 2.46
C SER A 27 15.81 -3.44 1.99
N LEU A 28 14.52 -3.43 1.66
CA LEU A 28 13.83 -2.20 1.29
C LEU A 28 13.54 -1.36 2.53
N GLU A 29 13.54 -0.05 2.36
CA GLU A 29 13.11 0.88 3.40
C GLU A 29 11.70 1.33 3.03
N VAL A 30 10.71 0.65 3.59
CA VAL A 30 9.30 0.92 3.28
C VAL A 30 8.68 1.75 4.39
N PHE A 31 8.00 2.81 3.99
CA PHE A 31 7.28 3.72 4.89
C PHE A 31 5.86 3.90 4.37
N SER A 32 4.96 4.27 5.25
CA SER A 32 3.59 4.63 4.84
C SER A 32 3.13 5.84 5.62
N ALA A 33 2.23 6.62 5.02
CA ALA A 33 1.73 7.83 5.65
C ALA A 33 0.34 8.16 5.11
N GLY A 34 -0.30 9.12 5.76
CA GLY A 34 -1.61 9.59 5.34
C GLY A 34 -1.67 11.10 5.25
N THR A 35 -2.57 11.59 4.39
CA THR A 35 -2.83 13.02 4.30
C THR A 35 -3.67 13.50 5.49
N HIS A 36 -4.46 12.60 6.09
CA HIS A 36 -5.25 12.84 7.30
C HIS A 36 -5.19 11.60 8.17
N PRO A 37 -4.07 11.37 8.87
CA PRO A 37 -3.85 10.10 9.56
C PRO A 37 -4.86 9.88 10.70
N ALA A 38 -5.31 8.63 10.80
CA ALA A 38 -6.15 8.17 11.90
C ALA A 38 -5.31 8.05 13.18
N GLU A 39 -5.98 7.81 14.32
CA GLU A 39 -5.27 7.68 15.59
C GLU A 39 -4.48 6.37 15.67
N LYS A 40 -5.00 5.31 15.04
CA LYS A 40 -4.37 3.99 15.10
C LYS A 40 -4.66 3.21 13.84
N VAL A 41 -3.88 2.16 13.63
CA VAL A 41 -4.12 1.21 12.54
C VAL A 41 -5.45 0.49 12.80
N ASN A 42 -6.22 0.27 11.75
CA ASN A 42 -7.52 -0.38 11.86
C ASN A 42 -7.35 -1.79 12.44
N PRO A 43 -8.08 -2.13 13.53
CA PRO A 43 -7.92 -3.46 14.16
C PRO A 43 -8.23 -4.63 13.23
N MET A 44 -9.17 -4.48 12.31
CA MET A 44 -9.48 -5.54 11.36
C MET A 44 -8.34 -5.73 10.36
N ALA A 45 -7.69 -4.64 9.97
CA ALA A 45 -6.49 -4.73 9.12
C ALA A 45 -5.38 -5.49 9.84
N VAL A 46 -5.17 -5.19 11.13
CA VAL A 46 -4.18 -5.90 11.94
C VAL A 46 -4.51 -7.39 11.99
N GLU A 47 -5.79 -7.73 12.21
CA GLU A 47 -6.22 -9.12 12.33
C GLU A 47 -6.00 -9.91 11.03
N VAL A 48 -6.47 -9.37 9.90
CA VAL A 48 -6.36 -10.10 8.64
C VAL A 48 -4.91 -10.19 8.14
N MET A 49 -4.07 -9.22 8.48
CA MET A 49 -2.64 -9.30 8.15
C MET A 49 -1.95 -10.34 9.01
N GLN A 50 -2.31 -10.45 10.27
CA GLN A 50 -1.74 -11.48 11.14
C GLN A 50 -2.12 -12.87 10.63
N GLU A 51 -3.34 -13.05 10.14
CA GLU A 51 -3.75 -14.32 9.54
C GLU A 51 -2.92 -14.65 8.30
N ALA A 52 -2.38 -13.64 7.64
CA ALA A 52 -1.48 -13.84 6.50
C ALA A 52 0.00 -13.94 6.92
N GLY A 53 0.28 -13.97 8.22
CA GLY A 53 1.64 -14.12 8.74
C GLY A 53 2.41 -12.82 8.87
N ILE A 54 1.75 -11.68 8.81
CA ILE A 54 2.41 -10.37 8.85
C ILE A 54 1.85 -9.55 10.01
N ASP A 55 2.72 -9.13 10.92
CA ASP A 55 2.34 -8.34 12.08
C ASP A 55 2.52 -6.84 11.79
N ILE A 56 1.40 -6.11 11.72
CA ILE A 56 1.43 -4.65 11.59
C ILE A 56 0.87 -3.97 12.85
N SER A 57 0.74 -4.71 13.94
CA SER A 57 0.15 -4.18 15.17
C SER A 57 0.98 -3.05 15.79
N HIS A 58 2.27 -3.00 15.50
CA HIS A 58 3.18 -1.97 16.01
C HIS A 58 3.27 -0.75 15.12
N HIS A 59 2.63 -0.77 13.95
CA HIS A 59 2.64 0.38 13.05
C HIS A 59 1.81 1.52 13.62
N ILE A 60 2.19 2.75 13.28
CA ILE A 60 1.53 3.96 13.75
C ILE A 60 1.18 4.81 12.54
N PRO A 61 -0.08 5.26 12.39
CA PRO A 61 -0.42 6.20 11.32
C PRO A 61 0.42 7.47 11.44
N THR A 62 0.99 7.90 10.32
CA THR A 62 1.95 9.00 10.28
C THR A 62 1.48 10.03 9.25
N ASN A 63 1.66 11.30 9.55
CA ASN A 63 1.30 12.37 8.61
C ASN A 63 2.36 12.46 7.52
N VAL A 64 1.92 12.59 6.28
CA VAL A 64 2.81 12.68 5.13
C VAL A 64 3.77 13.87 5.24
N SER A 65 3.39 14.92 5.99
CA SER A 65 4.26 16.09 6.18
C SER A 65 5.62 15.74 6.79
N GLU A 66 5.70 14.60 7.48
CA GLU A 66 6.97 14.17 8.06
C GLU A 66 7.95 13.66 7.01
N TYR A 67 7.47 13.38 5.80
CA TYR A 67 8.28 12.76 4.75
C TYR A 67 8.49 13.63 3.52
N ILE A 68 7.88 14.81 3.45
CA ILE A 68 7.91 15.62 2.23
C ILE A 68 9.29 16.21 1.92
N ASN A 69 10.18 16.27 2.90
CA ASN A 69 11.52 16.80 2.67
C ASN A 69 12.54 15.71 2.35
N GLU A 70 12.14 14.45 2.40
CA GLU A 70 13.04 13.35 2.11
C GLU A 70 12.99 12.98 0.63
N SER A 71 14.03 12.29 0.18
CA SER A 71 14.08 11.79 -1.20
C SER A 71 13.56 10.36 -1.23
N TRP A 72 12.81 10.03 -2.29
CA TRP A 72 12.15 8.73 -2.43
C TRP A 72 12.44 8.13 -3.79
N ASP A 73 12.66 6.83 -3.83
CA ASP A 73 12.73 6.11 -5.10
C ASP A 73 11.33 5.95 -5.68
N TYR A 74 10.36 5.66 -4.84
CA TYR A 74 8.95 5.54 -5.25
C TYR A 74 8.05 6.21 -4.22
N VAL A 75 7.02 6.91 -4.72
CA VAL A 75 5.88 7.34 -3.91
C VAL A 75 4.65 6.73 -4.55
N ILE A 76 3.94 5.88 -3.81
CA ILE A 76 2.81 5.11 -4.33
C ILE A 76 1.54 5.49 -3.57
N THR A 77 0.54 6.04 -4.28
CA THR A 77 -0.76 6.30 -3.68
C THR A 77 -1.66 5.09 -3.89
N VAL A 78 -2.42 4.72 -2.86
CA VAL A 78 -3.29 3.54 -2.89
C VAL A 78 -4.77 3.87 -2.76
N CYS A 79 -5.12 5.15 -2.72
CA CYS A 79 -6.51 5.60 -2.81
C CYS A 79 -6.58 6.86 -3.65
N ASP A 80 -7.75 7.10 -4.26
CA ASP A 80 -7.91 8.24 -5.16
C ASP A 80 -7.75 9.57 -4.45
N HIS A 81 -8.27 9.70 -3.22
CA HIS A 81 -8.14 10.93 -2.46
C HIS A 81 -6.67 11.30 -2.23
N ALA A 82 -5.84 10.33 -1.84
CA ALA A 82 -4.41 10.58 -1.64
C ALA A 82 -3.72 10.96 -2.95
N ARG A 83 -4.15 10.39 -4.08
CA ARG A 83 -3.61 10.77 -5.38
C ARG A 83 -3.92 12.22 -5.71
N GLU A 84 -5.16 12.66 -5.43
CA GLU A 84 -5.61 14.01 -5.74
C GLU A 84 -5.04 15.07 -4.80
N THR A 85 -4.80 14.70 -3.54
CA THR A 85 -4.33 15.63 -2.51
C THR A 85 -2.87 15.42 -2.13
N CYS A 86 -2.13 14.64 -2.91
CA CYS A 86 -0.73 14.36 -2.64
C CYS A 86 0.06 15.67 -2.61
N PRO A 87 0.79 15.93 -1.54
CA PRO A 87 1.55 17.19 -1.43
C PRO A 87 2.73 17.19 -2.40
N VAL A 88 3.25 18.38 -2.66
CA VAL A 88 4.49 18.52 -3.43
C VAL A 88 5.65 18.16 -2.51
N PHE A 89 6.46 17.18 -2.93
CA PHE A 89 7.62 16.78 -2.17
C PHE A 89 8.78 17.74 -2.44
N GLN A 90 9.47 18.14 -1.37
CA GLN A 90 10.65 19.02 -1.49
C GLN A 90 11.89 18.22 -1.86
N GLY A 91 11.96 16.96 -1.44
CA GLY A 91 13.04 16.07 -1.81
C GLY A 91 12.80 15.51 -3.21
N ASN A 92 13.79 14.75 -3.69
CA ASN A 92 13.70 14.14 -5.02
C ASN A 92 12.82 12.88 -4.97
N VAL A 93 11.82 12.81 -5.84
CA VAL A 93 11.00 11.60 -6.03
C VAL A 93 11.26 11.08 -7.43
N LYS A 94 11.86 9.90 -7.51
CA LYS A 94 12.23 9.34 -8.81
C LYS A 94 11.03 8.89 -9.61
N LYS A 95 10.03 8.29 -8.95
CA LYS A 95 8.86 7.81 -9.65
C LYS A 95 7.63 7.86 -8.75
N GLN A 96 6.52 8.36 -9.29
CA GLN A 96 5.23 8.36 -8.59
C GLN A 96 4.30 7.38 -9.31
N LEU A 97 3.60 6.56 -8.54
CA LEU A 97 2.67 5.57 -9.06
C LEU A 97 1.36 5.64 -8.30
N HIS A 98 0.31 5.16 -8.92
CA HIS A 98 -0.99 5.00 -8.26
C HIS A 98 -1.45 3.55 -8.47
N ILE A 99 -1.66 2.85 -7.35
CA ILE A 99 -2.18 1.48 -7.36
C ILE A 99 -3.35 1.48 -6.38
N GLY A 100 -4.54 1.79 -6.90
CA GLY A 100 -5.71 2.02 -6.05
C GLY A 100 -6.44 0.76 -5.65
N PHE A 101 -7.08 0.81 -4.47
CA PHE A 101 -7.88 -0.28 -3.93
C PHE A 101 -9.13 0.27 -3.26
N ASP A 102 -10.18 -0.54 -3.21
CA ASP A 102 -11.38 -0.21 -2.44
C ASP A 102 -11.03 -0.08 -0.97
N ASP A 103 -11.76 0.78 -0.26
CA ASP A 103 -11.58 0.94 1.17
C ASP A 103 -12.48 -0.07 1.92
N PRO A 104 -11.92 -1.14 2.48
CA PRO A 104 -12.74 -2.13 3.16
C PRO A 104 -13.32 -1.61 4.48
N SER A 105 -12.75 -0.55 5.04
CA SER A 105 -13.27 0.03 6.29
C SER A 105 -14.61 0.73 6.09
N GLU A 106 -15.01 1.00 4.86
CA GLU A 106 -16.31 1.57 4.55
C GLU A 106 -17.38 0.50 4.32
N SER A 107 -17.03 -0.77 4.42
CA SER A 107 -17.97 -1.86 4.25
C SER A 107 -19.02 -1.87 5.36
N GLN A 108 -20.25 -2.20 5.00
CA GLN A 108 -21.36 -2.29 5.94
C GLN A 108 -22.00 -3.66 5.86
N GLY A 109 -22.55 -4.11 6.99
CA GLY A 109 -23.19 -5.39 7.07
C GLY A 109 -22.78 -6.15 8.32
N THR A 110 -22.80 -7.48 8.23
CA THR A 110 -22.37 -8.31 9.36
C THR A 110 -20.87 -8.24 9.56
N ASP A 111 -20.40 -8.60 10.75
CA ASP A 111 -18.96 -8.65 11.01
C ASP A 111 -18.26 -9.62 10.06
N GLU A 112 -18.93 -10.74 9.74
CA GLU A 112 -18.39 -11.73 8.82
C GLU A 112 -18.22 -11.15 7.41
N TRP A 113 -19.21 -10.39 6.94
CA TRP A 113 -19.13 -9.74 5.63
C TRP A 113 -18.02 -8.71 5.61
N ILE A 114 -17.95 -7.87 6.64
CA ILE A 114 -16.91 -6.83 6.74
C ILE A 114 -15.53 -7.48 6.72
N LYS A 115 -15.32 -8.54 7.51
CA LYS A 115 -14.05 -9.25 7.52
C LYS A 115 -13.74 -9.83 6.14
N SER A 116 -14.74 -10.38 5.45
CA SER A 116 -14.51 -10.94 4.11
C SER A 116 -14.07 -9.88 3.12
N GLU A 117 -14.54 -8.64 3.27
CA GLU A 117 -14.11 -7.53 2.42
C GLU A 117 -12.66 -7.12 2.73
N PHE A 118 -12.25 -7.13 4.00
CA PHE A 118 -10.86 -6.90 4.37
C PHE A 118 -9.95 -7.99 3.78
N ILE A 119 -10.39 -9.24 3.81
CA ILE A 119 -9.63 -10.36 3.23
C ILE A 119 -9.51 -10.20 1.71
N ARG A 120 -10.60 -9.82 1.04
CA ARG A 120 -10.58 -9.61 -0.40
C ARG A 120 -9.58 -8.52 -0.78
N VAL A 121 -9.65 -7.37 -0.11
CA VAL A 121 -8.75 -6.26 -0.39
C VAL A 121 -7.31 -6.62 -0.03
N ARG A 122 -7.10 -7.33 1.08
CA ARG A 122 -5.77 -7.82 1.45
C ARG A 122 -5.14 -8.64 0.33
N LYS A 123 -5.91 -9.54 -0.27
CA LYS A 123 -5.40 -10.37 -1.37
C LYS A 123 -5.08 -9.54 -2.61
N GLU A 124 -5.92 -8.56 -2.92
CA GLU A 124 -5.68 -7.67 -4.05
C GLU A 124 -4.40 -6.85 -3.85
N ILE A 125 -4.22 -6.33 -2.64
CA ILE A 125 -3.02 -5.55 -2.30
C ILE A 125 -1.77 -6.42 -2.40
N LYS A 126 -1.82 -7.63 -1.84
CA LYS A 126 -0.68 -8.54 -1.90
C LYS A 126 -0.27 -8.81 -3.35
N ASN A 127 -1.24 -9.15 -4.21
CA ASN A 127 -0.96 -9.48 -5.59
C ASN A 127 -0.40 -8.29 -6.36
N ALA A 128 -1.01 -7.11 -6.19
CA ALA A 128 -0.58 -5.91 -6.90
C ALA A 128 0.83 -5.48 -6.47
N PHE A 129 1.12 -5.52 -5.17
CA PHE A 129 2.43 -5.11 -4.68
C PHE A 129 3.50 -6.17 -4.95
N PHE A 130 3.13 -7.44 -5.03
CA PHE A 130 4.09 -8.46 -5.44
C PHE A 130 4.47 -8.26 -6.92
N THR A 131 3.50 -7.95 -7.77
CA THR A 131 3.78 -7.61 -9.18
C THR A 131 4.65 -6.36 -9.27
N PHE A 132 4.33 -5.32 -8.49
CA PHE A 132 5.16 -4.12 -8.42
C PHE A 132 6.59 -4.48 -8.02
N TYR A 133 6.74 -5.30 -6.99
CA TYR A 133 8.05 -5.69 -6.51
C TYR A 133 8.85 -6.41 -7.61
N LEU A 134 8.23 -7.37 -8.28
CA LEU A 134 8.92 -8.12 -9.31
C LEU A 134 9.29 -7.27 -10.52
N THR A 135 8.38 -6.40 -10.97
CA THR A 135 8.61 -5.64 -12.19
C THR A 135 9.44 -4.39 -11.98
N GLU A 136 9.20 -3.64 -10.91
CA GLU A 136 9.86 -2.35 -10.67
C GLU A 136 11.14 -2.49 -9.86
N ILE A 137 11.13 -3.33 -8.83
CA ILE A 137 12.27 -3.46 -7.93
C ILE A 137 13.26 -4.48 -8.46
N LYS A 138 12.77 -5.68 -8.79
CA LYS A 138 13.63 -6.75 -9.30
C LYS A 138 13.85 -6.67 -10.80
N LYS A 139 13.09 -5.84 -11.50
CA LYS A 139 13.20 -5.66 -12.95
C LYS A 139 13.00 -6.95 -13.74
N LEU A 140 12.19 -7.85 -13.22
CA LEU A 140 11.89 -9.10 -13.90
C LEU A 140 10.80 -8.88 -14.95
N HIS A 141 10.92 -9.60 -16.06
CA HIS A 141 9.87 -9.59 -17.06
C HIS A 141 8.82 -10.62 -16.66
N ILE A 142 7.60 -10.15 -16.44
CA ILE A 142 6.49 -11.04 -16.13
C ILE A 142 5.70 -11.23 -17.42
N PRO A 143 5.57 -12.47 -17.93
CA PRO A 143 4.78 -12.70 -19.12
C PRO A 143 3.34 -12.29 -18.85
N THR A 144 2.84 -11.40 -19.68
CA THR A 144 1.43 -11.07 -19.62
C THR A 144 0.64 -12.19 -20.26
N CYS A 145 -0.61 -12.25 -19.92
CA CYS A 145 -1.48 -13.18 -20.58
C CYS A 145 -1.45 -12.84 -22.06
N THR A 146 -1.01 -13.77 -22.83
CA THR A 146 -0.79 -13.49 -24.22
C THR A 146 -2.01 -13.29 -25.02
N CYS A 147 -3.05 -13.50 -24.40
CA CYS A 147 -4.23 -13.15 -25.08
C CYS A 147 -4.28 -11.71 -25.29
N GLN A 148 -3.37 -11.13 -25.09
CA GLN A 148 -3.35 -9.80 -25.34
C GLN A 148 -2.09 -9.42 -25.86
N GLN A 149 -1.71 -9.89 -26.19
CA GLN A 149 -0.80 -9.64 -26.43
C GLN A 149 -0.22 -9.82 -27.33
N SER A 150 -0.53 -9.93 -27.73
CA SER A 150 -0.02 -10.23 -28.13
C SER A 150 0.37 -9.85 -28.82
N ASN A 151 0.27 -9.67 -29.12
CA ASN A 151 0.61 -9.41 -29.27
C ASN A 151 0.92 -8.85 -29.47
N HIS A 152 0.73 -8.83 -29.67
CA HIS A 152 1.05 -8.40 -29.26
C HIS A 152 1.52 -8.21 -29.58
#